data_a053b74907c3d90eed8fa35d3ba4ff36
#
_entry.id   a053b74907c3d90eed8fa35d3ba4ff36
#
_cell.length_a   1.000
_cell.length_b   1.000
_cell.length_c   1.000
_cell.angle_alpha   90.00
_cell.angle_beta   90.00
_cell.angle_gamma   90.00
#
_symmetry.space_group_name_H-M   'P 1'
#
loop_
_entity.id
_entity.type
_entity.pdbx_description
1 polymer ?
#
loop_
_entity_poly.entity_id
_entity_poly.type
_entity_poly.pdbx_seq_one_letter_code
_entity_poly.pdbx_strand_id
1 'polypeptide(L)' 'MERLKELRLARNMTLKQMAEVLGMVQRNYQRYETGEIDTPISKAIALADFFDVSLDYLVGRSDDPKRH' A
#
# COMPACT_ATOMS: atom_id res chain seq x y z
N MET A 1 -0.10 6.81 -2.98
CA MET A 1 0.25 5.61 -3.76
C MET A 1 -0.93 5.16 -4.58
N GLU A 2 -0.81 5.19 -5.88
CA GLU A 2 -1.93 4.94 -6.77
C GLU A 2 -2.57 3.56 -6.65
N ARG A 3 -1.76 2.53 -6.48
CA ARG A 3 -2.27 1.16 -6.52
C ARG A 3 -2.64 0.59 -5.17
N LEU A 4 -2.37 1.34 -4.12
CA LEU A 4 -2.59 0.85 -2.76
C LEU A 4 -4.07 0.58 -2.50
N LYS A 5 -4.93 1.50 -2.88
CA LYS A 5 -6.38 1.35 -2.72
C LYS A 5 -6.91 0.17 -3.54
N GLU A 6 -6.45 0.03 -4.80
CA GLU A 6 -6.87 -1.08 -5.65
C GLU A 6 -6.52 -2.42 -5.05
N LEU A 7 -5.28 -2.56 -4.54
CA LEU A 7 -4.83 -3.81 -3.93
C LEU A 7 -5.61 -4.12 -2.66
N ARG A 8 -5.89 -3.10 -1.85
CA ARG A 8 -6.69 -3.28 -0.65
C ARG A 8 -8.09 -3.77 -0.97
N LEU A 9 -8.76 -3.11 -1.92
CA LEU A 9 -10.12 -3.47 -2.32
C LEU A 9 -10.19 -4.85 -2.95
N ALA A 10 -9.16 -5.24 -3.71
CA ALA A 10 -9.10 -6.57 -4.30
C ALA A 10 -9.06 -7.67 -3.25
N ARG A 11 -8.61 -7.37 -2.04
CA ARG A 11 -8.60 -8.30 -0.90
C ARG A 11 -9.78 -8.10 0.05
N ASN A 12 -10.73 -7.24 -0.32
CA ASN A 12 -11.91 -6.92 0.50
C ASN A 12 -11.55 -6.42 1.89
N MET A 13 -10.47 -5.62 1.98
CA MET A 13 -9.99 -5.09 3.25
C MET A 13 -10.46 -3.66 3.48
N THR A 14 -10.73 -3.34 4.74
CA THR A 14 -11.10 -1.99 5.16
C THR A 14 -9.84 -1.16 5.42
N LEU A 15 -10.01 0.16 5.47
CA LEU A 15 -8.93 1.07 5.88
C LEU A 15 -8.42 0.71 7.28
N LYS A 16 -9.34 0.37 8.19
CA LYS A 16 -8.98 -0.02 9.56
C LYS A 16 -8.09 -1.25 9.57
N GLN A 17 -8.44 -2.27 8.78
CA GLN A 17 -7.64 -3.50 8.70
C GLN A 17 -6.23 -3.22 8.18
N MET A 18 -6.11 -2.39 7.15
CA MET A 18 -4.80 -2.05 6.62
C MET A 18 -3.97 -1.25 7.61
N ALA A 19 -4.60 -0.32 8.33
CA ALA A 19 -3.92 0.43 9.38
C ALA A 19 -3.38 -0.52 10.45
N GLU A 20 -4.15 -1.53 10.83
CA GLU A 20 -3.71 -2.54 11.80
C GLU A 20 -2.51 -3.34 11.28
N VAL A 21 -2.50 -3.70 10.01
CA VAL A 21 -1.37 -4.40 9.38
C VAL A 21 -0.07 -3.59 9.53
N LEU A 22 -0.16 -2.28 9.37
CA LEU A 22 1.01 -1.39 9.45
C LEU A 22 1.26 -0.84 10.86
N GLY A 23 0.40 -1.16 11.83
CA GLY A 23 0.52 -0.66 13.20
C GLY A 23 0.36 0.84 13.30
N MET A 24 -0.55 1.43 12.54
CA MET A 24 -0.74 2.89 12.53
C MET A 24 -2.23 3.24 12.61
N VAL A 25 -2.53 4.52 12.86
CA VAL A 25 -3.91 4.97 12.92
C VAL A 25 -4.50 5.03 11.51
N GLN A 26 -5.79 4.73 11.41
CA GLN A 26 -6.51 4.64 10.14
C GLN A 26 -6.38 5.91 9.29
N ARG A 27 -6.51 7.08 9.92
CA ARG A 27 -6.43 8.35 9.21
C ARG A 27 -5.08 8.56 8.53
N ASN A 28 -4.00 8.17 9.19
CA ASN A 28 -2.66 8.29 8.64
C ASN A 28 -2.45 7.32 7.48
N TYR A 29 -2.95 6.09 7.61
CA TYR A 29 -2.89 5.13 6.50
C TYR A 29 -3.67 5.66 5.28
N GLN A 30 -4.86 6.22 5.50
CA GLN A 30 -5.67 6.77 4.42
C GLN A 30 -4.92 7.82 3.62
N ARG A 31 -4.10 8.64 4.28
CA ARG A 31 -3.28 9.65 3.60
C ARG A 31 -2.25 9.04 2.65
N TYR A 32 -1.80 7.83 2.93
CA TYR A 32 -0.94 7.11 1.99
C TYR A 32 -1.69 6.77 0.71
N GLU A 33 -2.94 6.32 0.83
CA GLU A 33 -3.75 5.98 -0.34
C GLU A 33 -4.09 7.19 -1.20
N THR A 34 -4.38 8.31 -0.58
CA THR A 34 -4.73 9.54 -1.29
C THR A 34 -3.53 10.29 -1.86
N GLY A 35 -2.32 9.98 -1.40
CA GLY A 35 -1.13 10.71 -1.78
C GLY A 35 -0.96 12.04 -1.05
N GLU A 36 -1.77 12.30 -0.03
CA GLU A 36 -1.67 13.52 0.77
C GLU A 36 -0.32 13.63 1.47
N ILE A 37 0.23 12.49 1.88
CA ILE A 37 1.59 12.42 2.43
C ILE A 37 2.36 11.32 1.72
N ASP A 38 3.68 11.49 1.66
CA ASP A 38 4.55 10.47 1.08
C ASP A 38 4.65 9.26 2.01
N THR A 39 4.64 8.07 1.42
CA THR A 39 4.80 6.84 2.19
C THR A 39 6.28 6.60 2.44
N PRO A 40 6.72 6.50 3.71
CA PRO A 40 8.11 6.17 4.01
C PRO A 40 8.50 4.84 3.36
N ILE A 41 9.78 4.72 2.97
CA ILE A 41 10.25 3.51 2.27
C ILE A 41 10.01 2.25 3.09
N SER A 42 10.17 2.30 4.41
CA SER A 42 9.92 1.14 5.27
C SER A 42 8.47 0.67 5.20
N LYS A 43 7.52 1.61 5.16
CA LYS A 43 6.10 1.28 5.02
C LYS A 43 5.79 0.78 3.61
N ALA A 44 6.40 1.37 2.60
CA ALA A 44 6.23 0.94 1.21
C ALA A 44 6.71 -0.50 1.01
N ILE A 45 7.85 -0.86 1.59
CA ILE A 45 8.37 -2.22 1.54
C ILE A 45 7.42 -3.19 2.24
N ALA A 46 6.93 -2.82 3.43
CA ALA A 46 5.98 -3.64 4.17
C ALA A 46 4.70 -3.88 3.37
N LEU A 47 4.20 -2.86 2.69
CA LEU A 47 3.00 -2.97 1.85
C LEU A 47 3.25 -3.86 0.63
N ALA A 48 4.38 -3.71 -0.03
CA ALA A 48 4.74 -4.55 -1.17
C ALA A 48 4.85 -6.02 -0.74
N ASP A 49 5.45 -6.28 0.41
CA ASP A 49 5.55 -7.63 0.97
C ASP A 49 4.16 -8.18 1.31
N PHE A 50 3.32 -7.38 1.93
CA PHE A 50 1.99 -7.81 2.33
C PHE A 50 1.13 -8.20 1.12
N PHE A 51 1.17 -7.38 0.06
CA PHE A 51 0.40 -7.65 -1.17
C PHE A 51 1.12 -8.58 -2.13
N ASP A 52 2.35 -8.97 -1.82
CA ASP A 52 3.18 -9.83 -2.66
C ASP A 52 3.33 -9.27 -4.08
N VAL A 53 3.66 -8.01 -4.16
CA VAL A 53 3.92 -7.32 -5.43
C VAL A 53 5.28 -6.63 -5.37
N SER A 54 5.81 -6.25 -6.53
CA SER A 54 7.05 -5.47 -6.57
C SER A 54 6.79 -4.06 -6.05
N LEU A 55 7.83 -3.45 -5.49
CA LEU A 55 7.76 -2.06 -5.06
C LEU A 55 7.45 -1.12 -6.23
N ASP A 56 8.05 -1.38 -7.39
CA ASP A 56 7.80 -0.60 -8.60
C ASP A 56 6.34 -0.64 -9.03
N TYR A 57 5.71 -1.80 -8.93
CA TYR A 57 4.29 -1.92 -9.24
C TYR A 57 3.44 -1.10 -8.25
N LEU A 58 3.77 -1.21 -6.97
CA LEU A 58 3.01 -0.52 -5.92
C LEU A 58 3.03 1.00 -6.10
N VAL A 59 4.17 1.56 -6.48
CA VAL A 59 4.33 3.01 -6.68
C VAL A 59 3.97 3.48 -8.09
N GLY A 60 3.55 2.58 -8.96
CA GLY A 60 3.09 2.93 -10.30
C GLY A 60 4.18 3.07 -11.36
N ARG A 61 5.40 2.63 -11.06
CA ARG A 61 6.52 2.69 -12.03
C ARG A 61 6.54 1.51 -13.00
N SER A 62 5.81 0.45 -12.71
CA SER A 62 5.71 -0.74 -13.53
C SER A 62 4.28 -1.25 -13.52
N ASP A 63 3.81 -1.79 -14.63
CA ASP A 63 2.51 -2.45 -14.71
C ASP A 63 2.60 -3.94 -14.41
N ASP A 64 3.80 -4.45 -14.19
CA ASP A 64 4.03 -5.85 -13.86
C ASP A 64 4.12 -6.01 -12.33
N PRO A 65 3.15 -6.70 -11.69
CA PRO A 65 3.18 -6.89 -10.24
C PRO A 65 4.25 -7.87 -9.77
N LYS A 66 4.84 -8.61 -10.70
CA LYS A 66 5.77 -9.69 -10.36
C LYS A 66 6.97 -9.18 -9.58
N ARG A 67 7.30 -9.87 -8.52
CA ARG A 67 8.49 -9.61 -7.72
C ARG A 67 9.72 -10.20 -8.41
N HIS A 68 10.80 -9.46 -8.37
CA HIS A 68 12.08 -9.87 -8.97
C HIS A 68 13.16 -10.05 -7.92
#